data_c1bba5d24b1832a5594fab00637b9a9b
#
_entry.id   c1bba5d24b1832a5594fab00637b9a9b
#
_cell.length_a   1.000
_cell.length_b   1.000
_cell.length_c   1.000
_cell.angle_alpha   90.00
_cell.angle_beta   90.00
_cell.angle_gamma   90.00
#
_symmetry.space_group_name_H-M   'P 1'
#
loop_
_entity.id
_entity.type
_entity.pdbx_description
1 polymer ?
#
loop_
_entity_poly.entity_id
_entity_poly.type
_entity_poly.pdbx_seq_one_letter_code
_entity_poly.pdbx_strand_id
1 'polypeptide(L)'
;MTIKSALLGAAAGIAAIGAAQAADLPMTKGEAVEYVKVCSAFGPGFFYIPGSDTCLKIGGEIRADYRAFGGDRVGINTAPTSINNVLTNVGQNRNDDRSAFNTQARIWFDARTETDWGVLRSYFQINADSHPISAQGRGGTYNGNTFTIDKAFIQFGGLTAGYAHSFFGFYDNEYGDTIWAPYYAETSTVNLLAYTAQFGGGFSATLSIEDGRDHRVNDVGLDSTVLGFGNSVDINLQGGQQLPDVVGQLRYDASWGSLAVQGALHQLRSPETIDGTVTSSGDTDTFSIPTTHDNKYGFAIGGTALIKIPVIDGGHFIVEGQYADGATEYLGVKNSLGTLIGLSDLFPSSIGPGGISGYDTTKGWSIVAELGGNITPQLNANLVGSYIDVKADGILRNVAPGIDISLKEYSIAGNLTYTIVKGLSVAGEVSYTHTKQEVGIGPLGSLDGSANSWQGGVRLKRTF
;
A
#
# COMPACT_ATOMS: atom_id res chain seq x y z
N MET A 1 55.70 -2.40 15.30
CA MET A 1 55.23 -3.68 14.68
C MET A 1 55.28 -3.54 13.19
N THR A 2 56.17 -4.24 12.50
CA THR A 2 56.37 -4.08 11.05
C THR A 2 55.38 -5.00 10.29
N ILE A 3 54.91 -4.53 9.13
CA ILE A 3 53.95 -5.24 8.26
C ILE A 3 54.42 -6.69 7.95
N LYS A 4 55.72 -6.98 8.01
CA LYS A 4 56.28 -8.31 7.83
C LYS A 4 55.89 -9.30 8.95
N SER A 5 55.73 -8.85 10.20
CA SER A 5 55.32 -9.74 11.31
C SER A 5 53.83 -10.04 11.30
N ALA A 6 52.99 -9.16 10.74
CA ALA A 6 51.56 -9.40 10.55
C ALA A 6 51.26 -10.44 9.43
N LEU A 7 52.05 -10.37 8.36
CA LEU A 7 51.94 -11.33 7.23
C LEU A 7 52.40 -12.73 7.62
N LEU A 8 53.45 -12.87 8.45
CA LEU A 8 53.88 -14.17 8.94
C LEU A 8 52.88 -14.79 9.94
N GLY A 9 52.21 -13.99 10.75
CA GLY A 9 51.16 -14.46 11.64
C GLY A 9 49.90 -14.96 10.91
N ALA A 10 49.52 -14.30 9.83
CA ALA A 10 48.40 -14.72 9.00
C ALA A 10 48.69 -16.02 8.21
N ALA A 11 49.92 -16.21 7.74
CA ALA A 11 50.34 -17.44 7.04
C ALA A 11 50.41 -18.66 7.96
N ALA A 12 50.83 -18.49 9.22
CA ALA A 12 50.85 -19.56 10.24
C ALA A 12 49.44 -19.97 10.68
N GLY A 13 48.47 -19.02 10.72
CA GLY A 13 47.05 -19.30 11.05
C GLY A 13 46.36 -20.14 9.98
N ILE A 14 46.67 -19.95 8.72
CA ILE A 14 46.09 -20.73 7.61
C ILE A 14 46.66 -22.13 7.51
N ALA A 15 47.93 -22.35 7.90
CA ALA A 15 48.56 -23.65 7.89
C ALA A 15 48.06 -24.58 9.04
N ALA A 16 47.51 -24.02 10.13
CA ALA A 16 46.98 -24.79 11.25
C ALA A 16 45.58 -25.38 11.03
N ILE A 17 44.85 -24.88 9.99
CA ILE A 17 43.48 -25.34 9.67
C ILE A 17 43.51 -26.64 8.81
N GLY A 18 44.65 -27.03 8.24
CA GLY A 18 44.80 -28.18 7.34
C GLY A 18 45.02 -29.53 8.01
N ALA A 19 45.10 -29.66 9.35
CA ALA A 19 45.52 -30.90 10.03
C ALA A 19 44.47 -31.54 10.95
N ALA A 20 43.20 -31.19 10.82
CA ALA A 20 42.12 -31.95 11.47
C ALA A 20 41.56 -32.99 10.48
N GLN A 21 42.30 -34.07 10.23
CA GLN A 21 41.71 -35.29 9.72
C GLN A 21 40.87 -35.88 10.84
N ALA A 22 39.56 -35.65 10.78
CA ALA A 22 38.60 -36.40 11.56
C ALA A 22 38.72 -37.87 11.17
N ALA A 23 39.00 -38.74 12.14
CA ALA A 23 38.97 -40.16 11.96
C ALA A 23 37.60 -40.55 11.39
N ASP A 24 37.63 -41.11 10.19
CA ASP A 24 36.46 -41.66 9.51
C ASP A 24 36.02 -42.91 10.28
N LEU A 25 35.07 -42.76 11.18
CA LEU A 25 34.36 -43.89 11.76
C LEU A 25 33.57 -44.55 10.63
N PRO A 26 33.62 -45.90 10.48
CA PRO A 26 32.83 -46.58 9.47
C PRO A 26 31.35 -46.35 9.75
N MET A 27 30.79 -45.35 9.13
CA MET A 27 29.36 -45.14 9.08
C MET A 27 28.79 -46.31 8.27
N THR A 28 28.08 -47.19 8.93
CA THR A 28 27.16 -48.10 8.25
C THR A 28 26.29 -47.20 7.39
N LYS A 29 26.31 -47.44 6.09
CA LYS A 29 25.49 -46.73 5.10
C LYS A 29 24.04 -47.06 5.43
N GLY A 30 23.49 -46.32 6.41
CA GLY A 30 22.06 -46.29 6.64
C GLY A 30 21.41 -45.86 5.32
N GLU A 31 20.42 -46.60 4.87
CA GLU A 31 19.57 -46.17 3.77
C GLU A 31 19.26 -44.68 4.00
N ALA A 32 19.45 -43.87 2.98
CA ALA A 32 19.12 -42.46 3.04
C ALA A 32 17.62 -42.40 3.37
N VAL A 33 17.32 -42.16 4.63
CA VAL A 33 15.94 -41.90 5.05
C VAL A 33 15.57 -40.61 4.36
N GLU A 34 14.69 -40.70 3.36
CA GLU A 34 14.09 -39.50 2.72
C GLU A 34 13.28 -38.80 3.80
N TYR A 35 13.91 -37.88 4.54
CA TYR A 35 13.28 -37.15 5.62
C TYR A 35 12.15 -36.22 5.13
N VAL A 36 12.10 -35.91 3.83
CA VAL A 36 11.12 -35.06 3.23
C VAL A 36 10.61 -35.66 1.93
N LYS A 37 9.35 -36.12 1.93
CA LYS A 37 8.69 -36.63 0.73
C LYS A 37 8.19 -35.46 -0.11
N VAL A 38 8.59 -35.37 -1.39
CA VAL A 38 8.13 -34.35 -2.31
C VAL A 38 6.63 -34.50 -2.57
N CYS A 39 5.90 -33.40 -2.50
CA CYS A 39 4.49 -33.32 -2.86
C CYS A 39 4.34 -32.69 -4.27
N SER A 40 4.12 -33.50 -5.27
CA SER A 40 3.99 -33.03 -6.68
C SER A 40 2.60 -32.52 -7.02
N ALA A 41 1.57 -32.79 -6.23
CA ALA A 41 0.18 -32.43 -6.49
C ALA A 41 -0.05 -30.91 -6.66
N PHE A 42 0.72 -30.09 -5.93
CA PHE A 42 0.59 -28.62 -5.92
C PHE A 42 1.75 -27.88 -6.60
N GLY A 43 2.59 -28.62 -7.35
CA GLY A 43 3.71 -28.04 -8.09
C GLY A 43 5.04 -28.01 -7.33
N PRO A 44 6.08 -27.37 -7.89
CA PRO A 44 7.43 -27.44 -7.37
C PRO A 44 7.57 -26.69 -6.02
N GLY A 45 8.41 -27.27 -5.13
CA GLY A 45 8.74 -26.71 -3.83
C GLY A 45 7.81 -27.12 -2.69
N PHE A 46 6.74 -27.91 -2.98
CA PHE A 46 5.91 -28.51 -1.94
C PHE A 46 6.48 -29.83 -1.45
N PHE A 47 6.39 -30.07 -0.16
CA PHE A 47 6.76 -31.33 0.50
C PHE A 47 5.69 -31.72 1.53
N TYR A 48 5.54 -33.04 1.78
CA TYR A 48 4.60 -33.50 2.80
C TYR A 48 5.10 -33.18 4.20
N ILE A 49 4.22 -32.68 5.06
CA ILE A 49 4.48 -32.60 6.50
C ILE A 49 4.50 -34.05 7.04
N PRO A 50 5.59 -34.48 7.69
CA PRO A 50 5.68 -35.86 8.21
C PRO A 50 4.48 -36.26 9.07
N GLY A 51 3.86 -37.39 8.74
CA GLY A 51 2.70 -37.91 9.46
C GLY A 51 1.36 -37.27 9.09
N SER A 52 1.29 -36.48 8.00
CA SER A 52 0.05 -35.88 7.51
C SER A 52 -0.05 -35.94 5.98
N ASP A 53 -1.27 -35.71 5.45
CA ASP A 53 -1.52 -35.57 4.01
C ASP A 53 -1.38 -34.11 3.54
N THR A 54 -0.89 -33.23 4.41
CA THR A 54 -0.70 -31.81 4.11
C THR A 54 0.63 -31.57 3.41
N CYS A 55 0.58 -30.89 2.28
CA CYS A 55 1.73 -30.40 1.55
C CYS A 55 2.04 -28.97 1.96
N LEU A 56 3.29 -28.71 2.34
CA LEU A 56 3.77 -27.39 2.76
C LEU A 56 4.81 -26.88 1.79
N LYS A 57 4.70 -25.61 1.43
CA LYS A 57 5.75 -24.84 0.76
C LYS A 57 6.18 -23.70 1.65
N ILE A 58 7.48 -23.57 1.86
CA ILE A 58 8.09 -22.44 2.55
C ILE A 58 8.86 -21.64 1.51
N GLY A 59 8.70 -20.35 1.52
CA GLY A 59 9.46 -19.44 0.68
C GLY A 59 9.80 -18.17 1.42
N GLY A 60 10.71 -17.41 0.87
CA GLY A 60 11.13 -16.16 1.48
C GLY A 60 11.90 -15.28 0.52
N GLU A 61 12.06 -14.03 0.93
CA GLU A 61 12.92 -13.07 0.23
C GLU A 61 13.59 -12.11 1.20
N ILE A 62 14.74 -11.61 0.80
CA ILE A 62 15.43 -10.52 1.45
C ILE A 62 15.60 -9.41 0.40
N ARG A 63 15.24 -8.19 0.76
CA ARG A 63 15.41 -6.98 -0.02
C ARG A 63 16.34 -6.04 0.70
N ALA A 64 17.31 -5.48 0.00
CA ALA A 64 18.14 -4.38 0.46
C ALA A 64 17.95 -3.21 -0.49
N ASP A 65 17.43 -2.12 0.02
CA ASP A 65 17.04 -0.94 -0.75
C ASP A 65 17.91 0.26 -0.38
N TYR A 66 18.30 1.02 -1.38
CA TYR A 66 18.77 2.39 -1.26
C TYR A 66 17.85 3.30 -2.05
N ARG A 67 17.33 4.35 -1.43
CA ARG A 67 16.44 5.32 -2.06
C ARG A 67 16.98 6.73 -1.89
N ALA A 68 16.77 7.56 -2.90
CA ALA A 68 17.05 8.99 -2.91
C ALA A 68 15.78 9.76 -3.22
N PHE A 69 15.62 10.90 -2.58
CA PHE A 69 14.40 11.73 -2.64
C PHE A 69 14.75 13.15 -3.04
N GLY A 70 13.88 13.78 -3.79
CA GLY A 70 14.03 15.16 -4.21
C GLY A 70 12.69 15.83 -4.49
N GLY A 71 12.74 17.13 -4.75
CA GLY A 71 11.58 17.94 -5.05
C GLY A 71 10.99 18.63 -3.83
N ASP A 72 9.73 19.02 -3.97
CA ASP A 72 9.00 19.87 -3.05
C ASP A 72 7.77 19.15 -2.50
N ARG A 73 7.12 19.73 -1.52
CA ARG A 73 5.78 19.34 -1.04
C ARG A 73 4.85 20.54 -1.07
N VAL A 74 3.57 20.30 -1.10
CA VAL A 74 2.58 21.33 -0.73
C VAL A 74 2.80 21.63 0.75
N GLY A 75 2.99 22.87 1.07
CA GLY A 75 3.24 23.34 2.42
C GLY A 75 2.53 24.68 2.63
N ILE A 76 2.81 25.32 3.77
CA ILE A 76 2.22 26.57 4.16
C ILE A 76 3.26 27.63 4.27
N ASN A 77 2.95 28.80 3.73
CA ASN A 77 3.76 29.98 3.93
C ASN A 77 3.43 30.60 5.31
N THR A 78 4.36 30.49 6.24
CA THR A 78 4.22 31.04 7.61
C THR A 78 4.33 32.58 7.68
N ALA A 79 4.67 33.24 6.57
CA ALA A 79 4.71 34.69 6.46
C ALA A 79 3.81 35.17 5.31
N PRO A 80 2.48 34.96 5.36
CA PRO A 80 1.59 35.34 4.29
C PRO A 80 1.49 36.84 4.17
N THR A 81 1.81 37.39 3.02
CA THR A 81 1.54 38.79 2.70
C THR A 81 0.10 39.00 2.24
N SER A 82 -0.61 37.90 1.93
CA SER A 82 -2.04 37.87 1.59
C SER A 82 -2.63 36.47 1.83
N ILE A 83 -3.93 36.38 2.02
CA ILE A 83 -4.66 35.12 2.21
C ILE A 83 -4.49 34.19 0.99
N ASN A 84 -4.29 34.74 -0.21
CA ASN A 84 -4.17 33.96 -1.45
C ASN A 84 -2.85 33.20 -1.62
N ASN A 85 -1.91 33.26 -0.66
CA ASN A 85 -0.59 32.63 -0.75
C ASN A 85 -0.23 31.82 0.50
N VAL A 86 -1.20 31.29 1.19
CA VAL A 86 -0.94 30.45 2.39
C VAL A 86 -0.46 29.06 2.01
N LEU A 87 -1.07 28.43 1.00
CA LEU A 87 -0.52 27.20 0.44
C LEU A 87 0.62 27.55 -0.52
N THR A 88 1.72 26.91 -0.35
CA THR A 88 2.93 27.15 -1.14
C THR A 88 3.68 25.86 -1.37
N ASN A 89 4.61 25.93 -2.27
CA ASN A 89 5.60 24.89 -2.49
C ASN A 89 6.71 25.00 -1.44
N VAL A 90 6.91 23.98 -0.61
CA VAL A 90 7.97 23.92 0.37
C VAL A 90 9.08 23.00 -0.14
N GLY A 91 10.19 23.62 -0.54
CA GLY A 91 11.39 22.92 -0.95
C GLY A 91 12.04 22.13 0.18
N GLN A 92 12.91 21.19 -0.18
CA GLN A 92 13.72 20.47 0.78
C GLN A 92 14.76 21.40 1.43
N ASN A 93 14.96 21.24 2.73
CA ASN A 93 15.94 21.98 3.50
C ASN A 93 17.05 21.05 4.06
N ARG A 94 17.94 21.60 4.90
CA ARG A 94 19.07 20.82 5.44
C ARG A 94 18.67 19.78 6.50
N ASN A 95 17.46 19.86 7.05
CA ASN A 95 16.96 18.94 8.07
C ASN A 95 16.21 17.73 7.43
N ASP A 96 15.97 17.78 6.13
CA ASP A 96 15.28 16.70 5.42
C ASP A 96 16.29 15.61 5.01
N ASP A 97 15.94 14.36 5.28
CA ASP A 97 16.68 13.20 4.76
C ASP A 97 16.47 13.09 3.26
N ARG A 98 17.57 13.05 2.50
CA ARG A 98 17.54 12.95 1.04
C ARG A 98 17.85 11.57 0.52
N SER A 99 18.23 10.66 1.39
CA SER A 99 18.44 9.27 1.06
C SER A 99 18.26 8.39 2.29
N ALA A 100 17.90 7.14 2.06
CA ALA A 100 17.72 6.18 3.14
C ALA A 100 18.04 4.76 2.64
N PHE A 101 18.46 3.92 3.59
CA PHE A 101 18.58 2.48 3.41
C PHE A 101 17.49 1.77 4.17
N ASN A 102 16.97 0.69 3.57
CA ASN A 102 16.03 -0.20 4.22
C ASN A 102 16.41 -1.65 3.90
N THR A 103 16.17 -2.55 4.84
CA THR A 103 16.23 -4.00 4.58
C THR A 103 14.91 -4.61 5.03
N GLN A 104 14.29 -5.38 4.15
CA GLN A 104 13.09 -6.16 4.45
C GLN A 104 13.39 -7.64 4.30
N ALA A 105 13.03 -8.43 5.31
CA ALA A 105 12.94 -9.87 5.23
C ALA A 105 11.47 -10.28 5.18
N ARG A 106 11.13 -11.21 4.28
CA ARG A 106 9.78 -11.72 4.08
C ARG A 106 9.82 -13.24 4.10
N ILE A 107 8.88 -13.85 4.82
CA ILE A 107 8.72 -15.32 4.84
C ILE A 107 7.25 -15.65 4.66
N TRP A 108 6.96 -16.70 3.88
CA TRP A 108 5.61 -17.22 3.72
C TRP A 108 5.55 -18.73 3.80
N PHE A 109 4.40 -19.22 4.23
CA PHE A 109 4.01 -20.61 4.31
C PHE A 109 2.74 -20.82 3.51
N ASP A 110 2.71 -21.83 2.64
CA ASP A 110 1.55 -22.22 1.85
C ASP A 110 1.30 -23.71 2.11
N ALA A 111 0.32 -24.00 2.95
CA ALA A 111 -0.07 -25.37 3.31
C ALA A 111 -1.35 -25.76 2.55
N ARG A 112 -1.32 -26.91 1.88
CA ARG A 112 -2.44 -27.39 1.06
C ARG A 112 -2.72 -28.88 1.32
N THR A 113 -4.00 -29.19 1.37
CA THR A 113 -4.50 -30.57 1.51
C THR A 113 -5.61 -30.80 0.48
N GLU A 114 -5.54 -31.89 -0.27
CA GLU A 114 -6.67 -32.32 -1.10
C GLU A 114 -7.76 -32.93 -0.24
N THR A 115 -9.01 -32.56 -0.49
CA THR A 115 -10.17 -33.12 0.16
C THR A 115 -11.25 -33.45 -0.87
N ASP A 116 -12.24 -34.24 -0.47
CA ASP A 116 -13.39 -34.58 -1.32
C ASP A 116 -14.20 -33.33 -1.78
N TRP A 117 -14.02 -32.19 -1.11
CA TRP A 117 -14.72 -30.92 -1.35
C TRP A 117 -13.84 -29.87 -2.05
N GLY A 118 -12.64 -30.25 -2.47
CA GLY A 118 -11.64 -29.37 -3.08
C GLY A 118 -10.41 -29.13 -2.19
N VAL A 119 -9.56 -28.24 -2.65
CA VAL A 119 -8.31 -27.94 -1.95
C VAL A 119 -8.60 -27.07 -0.71
N LEU A 120 -8.17 -27.57 0.45
CA LEU A 120 -8.05 -26.76 1.67
C LEU A 120 -6.65 -26.14 1.67
N ARG A 121 -6.57 -24.81 1.71
CA ARG A 121 -5.32 -24.05 1.73
C ARG A 121 -5.26 -23.11 2.92
N SER A 122 -4.13 -23.07 3.58
CA SER A 122 -3.78 -22.01 4.55
C SER A 122 -2.53 -21.30 4.06
N TYR A 123 -2.61 -19.98 3.96
CA TYR A 123 -1.50 -19.14 3.55
C TYR A 123 -1.20 -18.10 4.63
N PHE A 124 0.10 -17.86 4.85
CA PHE A 124 0.55 -16.94 5.87
C PHE A 124 1.86 -16.30 5.41
N GLN A 125 1.96 -14.97 5.52
CA GLN A 125 3.13 -14.18 5.14
C GLN A 125 3.41 -13.10 6.16
N ILE A 126 4.68 -12.99 6.57
CA ILE A 126 5.18 -11.96 7.49
C ILE A 126 6.26 -11.16 6.81
N ASN A 127 6.26 -9.86 7.08
CA ASN A 127 7.32 -8.92 6.73
C ASN A 127 8.01 -8.42 8.01
N ALA A 128 9.34 -8.37 7.97
CA ALA A 128 10.18 -7.75 8.98
C ALA A 128 11.04 -6.68 8.30
N ASP A 129 10.83 -5.44 8.69
CA ASP A 129 11.53 -4.28 8.12
C ASP A 129 12.48 -3.66 9.13
N SER A 130 13.73 -3.42 8.70
CA SER A 130 14.66 -2.57 9.42
C SER A 130 14.50 -1.14 8.91
N HIS A 131 14.08 -0.23 9.79
CA HIS A 131 13.96 1.19 9.47
C HIS A 131 13.12 1.46 8.21
N PRO A 132 11.81 1.19 8.25
CA PRO A 132 10.94 1.43 7.10
C PRO A 132 11.02 2.89 6.69
N ILE A 133 11.22 3.09 5.39
CA ILE A 133 11.34 4.42 4.79
C ILE A 133 9.94 4.92 4.47
N SER A 134 9.55 6.08 5.00
CA SER A 134 8.32 6.75 4.60
C SER A 134 8.36 7.10 3.10
N ALA A 135 7.22 7.09 2.45
CA ALA A 135 7.11 7.37 1.02
C ALA A 135 7.68 8.75 0.63
N GLN A 136 7.75 9.68 1.58
CA GLN A 136 8.20 11.06 1.34
C GLN A 136 9.65 11.32 1.72
N GLY A 137 10.36 10.34 2.27
CA GLY A 137 11.78 10.49 2.64
C GLY A 137 12.08 11.60 3.65
N ARG A 138 11.04 12.11 4.32
CA ARG A 138 11.17 13.27 5.19
C ARG A 138 11.19 12.85 6.62
N GLY A 139 12.26 13.23 7.35
CA GLY A 139 12.36 13.44 8.79
C GLY A 139 11.33 12.74 9.68
N GLY A 140 10.80 11.66 9.18
CA GLY A 140 9.99 10.74 9.96
C GLY A 140 10.87 10.27 11.08
N THR A 141 10.37 10.29 12.30
CA THR A 141 10.93 9.57 13.41
C THR A 141 11.52 8.27 12.86
N TYR A 142 12.81 8.08 13.11
CA TYR A 142 13.52 6.85 12.79
C TYR A 142 12.78 5.70 13.48
N ASN A 143 11.75 5.20 12.79
CA ASN A 143 10.93 4.11 13.31
C ASN A 143 11.83 2.89 13.40
N GLY A 144 11.87 2.29 14.56
CA GLY A 144 12.62 1.07 14.79
C GLY A 144 12.15 -0.06 13.86
N ASN A 145 12.71 -1.24 14.04
CA ASN A 145 12.30 -2.40 13.27
C ASN A 145 10.80 -2.67 13.42
N THR A 146 10.12 -2.95 12.33
CA THR A 146 8.71 -3.33 12.32
C THR A 146 8.55 -4.79 11.96
N PHE A 147 7.49 -5.39 12.48
CA PHE A 147 7.11 -6.77 12.20
C PHE A 147 5.61 -6.79 11.91
N THR A 148 5.22 -7.16 10.70
CA THR A 148 3.84 -7.05 10.24
C THR A 148 3.38 -8.34 9.56
N ILE A 149 2.09 -8.67 9.75
CA ILE A 149 1.43 -9.69 8.94
C ILE A 149 1.06 -9.03 7.60
N ASP A 150 1.52 -9.62 6.51
CA ASP A 150 1.19 -9.17 5.16
C ASP A 150 -0.09 -9.84 4.67
N LYS A 151 -0.21 -11.15 4.84
CA LYS A 151 -1.39 -11.95 4.51
C LYS A 151 -1.52 -13.13 5.47
N ALA A 152 -2.75 -13.49 5.85
CA ALA A 152 -3.04 -14.67 6.65
C ALA A 152 -4.49 -15.12 6.38
N PHE A 153 -4.68 -16.15 5.55
CA PHE A 153 -6.02 -16.57 5.15
C PHE A 153 -6.14 -18.07 4.94
N ILE A 154 -7.37 -18.54 4.96
CA ILE A 154 -7.80 -19.89 4.63
C ILE A 154 -8.63 -19.82 3.35
N GLN A 155 -8.39 -20.79 2.44
CA GLN A 155 -9.23 -21.02 1.27
C GLN A 155 -9.75 -22.45 1.27
N PHE A 156 -11.03 -22.61 0.93
CA PHE A 156 -11.66 -23.91 0.80
C PHE A 156 -12.73 -23.89 -0.30
N GLY A 157 -12.48 -24.58 -1.39
CA GLY A 157 -13.29 -24.45 -2.58
C GLY A 157 -13.27 -22.99 -3.08
N GLY A 158 -14.45 -22.37 -3.20
CA GLY A 158 -14.59 -20.96 -3.57
C GLY A 158 -14.48 -19.97 -2.39
N LEU A 159 -14.44 -20.47 -1.15
CA LEU A 159 -14.40 -19.64 0.05
C LEU A 159 -12.99 -19.12 0.32
N THR A 160 -12.87 -17.83 0.68
CA THR A 160 -11.64 -17.23 1.24
C THR A 160 -12.01 -16.50 2.53
N ALA A 161 -11.29 -16.76 3.62
CA ALA A 161 -11.52 -16.15 4.93
C ALA A 161 -10.18 -15.76 5.59
N GLY A 162 -10.09 -14.56 6.12
CA GLY A 162 -8.92 -14.06 6.87
C GLY A 162 -8.41 -12.74 6.34
N TYR A 163 -7.13 -12.45 6.56
CA TYR A 163 -6.46 -11.22 6.15
C TYR A 163 -5.86 -11.40 4.77
N ALA A 164 -6.52 -10.87 3.76
CA ALA A 164 -6.18 -11.04 2.35
C ALA A 164 -6.46 -9.75 1.56
N HIS A 165 -5.95 -9.69 0.34
CA HIS A 165 -6.24 -8.59 -0.58
C HIS A 165 -7.74 -8.42 -0.78
N SER A 166 -8.23 -7.16 -0.82
CA SER A 166 -9.59 -6.84 -1.21
C SER A 166 -9.93 -7.43 -2.57
N PHE A 167 -11.19 -7.81 -2.77
CA PHE A 167 -11.70 -8.26 -4.05
C PHE A 167 -12.18 -7.11 -4.96
N PHE A 168 -11.89 -5.88 -4.61
CA PHE A 168 -12.14 -4.72 -5.47
C PHE A 168 -10.99 -4.53 -6.45
N GLY A 169 -11.18 -4.90 -7.71
CA GLY A 169 -10.14 -4.90 -8.73
C GLY A 169 -9.21 -6.12 -8.69
N PHE A 170 -8.17 -6.09 -9.50
CA PHE A 170 -7.11 -7.09 -9.49
C PHE A 170 -5.72 -6.49 -9.85
N TYR A 171 -5.64 -5.16 -10.06
CA TYR A 171 -4.39 -4.51 -10.45
C TYR A 171 -3.31 -4.73 -9.40
N ASP A 172 -3.52 -4.33 -8.17
CA ASP A 172 -2.50 -4.41 -7.11
C ASP A 172 -2.15 -5.87 -6.73
N ASN A 173 -3.14 -6.78 -6.77
CA ASN A 173 -2.91 -8.15 -6.37
C ASN A 173 -2.13 -8.99 -7.40
N GLU A 174 -2.24 -8.67 -8.69
CA GLU A 174 -1.65 -9.44 -9.80
C GLU A 174 -0.53 -8.69 -10.53
N TYR A 175 -0.57 -7.36 -10.50
CA TYR A 175 0.33 -6.42 -11.16
C TYR A 175 0.82 -5.38 -10.15
N GLY A 176 0.84 -4.11 -10.48
CA GLY A 176 1.34 -3.07 -9.59
C GLY A 176 2.85 -3.10 -9.45
N ASP A 177 3.54 -3.30 -10.57
CA ASP A 177 4.99 -3.55 -10.64
C ASP A 177 5.84 -2.31 -10.34
N THR A 178 5.32 -1.32 -9.59
CA THR A 178 6.17 -0.29 -9.00
C THR A 178 6.97 -0.85 -7.84
N ILE A 179 8.18 -0.32 -7.64
CA ILE A 179 9.03 -0.72 -6.51
C ILE A 179 8.74 0.16 -5.29
N TRP A 180 8.56 1.48 -5.49
CA TRP A 180 8.30 2.48 -4.45
C TRP A 180 7.34 3.59 -4.88
N ALA A 181 7.09 3.75 -6.18
CA ALA A 181 6.24 4.81 -6.68
C ALA A 181 4.79 4.62 -6.23
N PRO A 182 4.10 5.66 -5.79
CA PRO A 182 2.67 5.59 -5.52
C PRO A 182 1.89 5.38 -6.81
N TYR A 183 0.78 4.69 -6.71
CA TYR A 183 -0.29 4.64 -7.70
C TYR A 183 -1.64 4.63 -7.02
N TYR A 184 -2.70 5.01 -7.75
CA TYR A 184 -4.01 5.26 -7.19
C TYR A 184 -4.99 4.20 -7.69
N ALA A 185 -5.09 3.13 -6.92
CA ALA A 185 -6.01 2.03 -7.02
C ALA A 185 -6.32 1.53 -5.61
N GLU A 186 -7.25 0.61 -5.48
CA GLU A 186 -7.44 -0.13 -4.23
C GLU A 186 -6.24 -1.05 -4.01
N THR A 187 -5.59 -0.95 -2.84
CA THR A 187 -4.36 -1.69 -2.51
C THR A 187 -4.42 -2.36 -1.13
N SER A 188 -5.59 -2.34 -0.48
CA SER A 188 -5.72 -2.75 0.90
C SER A 188 -5.70 -4.27 1.05
N THR A 189 -4.98 -4.74 2.07
CA THR A 189 -5.14 -6.07 2.63
C THR A 189 -6.05 -5.94 3.85
N VAL A 190 -7.14 -6.69 3.88
CA VAL A 190 -8.23 -6.51 4.85
C VAL A 190 -8.66 -7.85 5.45
N ASN A 191 -9.29 -7.81 6.62
CA ASN A 191 -9.99 -8.99 7.11
C ASN A 191 -11.29 -9.17 6.33
N LEU A 192 -11.46 -10.34 5.70
CA LEU A 192 -12.58 -10.59 4.80
C LEU A 192 -13.13 -12.01 4.91
N LEU A 193 -14.37 -12.15 4.42
CA LEU A 193 -15.00 -13.41 4.10
C LEU A 193 -15.57 -13.30 2.68
N ALA A 194 -15.03 -14.04 1.73
CA ALA A 194 -15.43 -13.98 0.34
C ALA A 194 -15.77 -15.35 -0.23
N TYR A 195 -16.65 -15.35 -1.22
CA TYR A 195 -16.96 -16.53 -2.02
C TYR A 195 -16.85 -16.20 -3.51
N THR A 196 -16.03 -16.96 -4.21
CA THR A 196 -15.86 -16.89 -5.67
C THR A 196 -16.51 -18.07 -6.35
N ALA A 197 -17.54 -17.81 -7.14
CA ALA A 197 -18.18 -18.78 -8.01
C ALA A 197 -17.54 -18.74 -9.41
N GLN A 198 -17.20 -19.91 -9.95
CA GLN A 198 -16.72 -20.06 -11.33
C GLN A 198 -17.82 -20.66 -12.19
N PHE A 199 -18.17 -19.99 -13.29
CA PHE A 199 -19.29 -20.39 -14.17
C PHE A 199 -18.82 -21.15 -15.43
N GLY A 200 -17.51 -21.36 -15.58
CA GLY A 200 -16.91 -21.90 -16.79
C GLY A 200 -16.74 -20.84 -17.90
N GLY A 201 -16.03 -21.21 -18.96
CA GLY A 201 -15.77 -20.30 -20.08
C GLY A 201 -14.94 -19.06 -19.71
N GLY A 202 -14.26 -19.06 -18.56
CA GLY A 202 -13.46 -17.93 -18.06
C GLY A 202 -14.24 -16.95 -17.18
N PHE A 203 -15.54 -17.15 -16.95
CA PHE A 203 -16.34 -16.26 -16.10
C PHE A 203 -16.30 -16.66 -14.63
N SER A 204 -16.12 -15.68 -13.77
CA SER A 204 -16.24 -15.82 -12.31
C SER A 204 -16.94 -14.60 -11.70
N ALA A 205 -17.57 -14.83 -10.54
CA ALA A 205 -18.13 -13.77 -9.72
C ALA A 205 -17.71 -13.97 -8.26
N THR A 206 -17.29 -12.89 -7.61
CA THR A 206 -16.92 -12.87 -6.22
C THR A 206 -17.85 -11.93 -5.45
N LEU A 207 -18.30 -12.38 -4.29
CA LEU A 207 -18.93 -11.56 -3.28
C LEU A 207 -18.07 -11.64 -2.00
N SER A 208 -17.67 -10.49 -1.47
CA SER A 208 -16.84 -10.36 -0.29
C SER A 208 -17.51 -9.46 0.73
N ILE A 209 -17.35 -9.82 2.00
CA ILE A 209 -17.66 -9.00 3.17
C ILE A 209 -16.31 -8.64 3.79
N GLU A 210 -15.99 -7.35 3.87
CA GLU A 210 -14.67 -6.83 4.20
C GLU A 210 -14.73 -5.87 5.39
N ASP A 211 -13.66 -5.80 6.19
CA ASP A 211 -13.61 -4.87 7.32
C ASP A 211 -13.47 -3.43 6.79
N GLY A 212 -14.57 -2.67 6.83
CA GLY A 212 -14.63 -1.30 6.33
C GLY A 212 -13.72 -0.31 7.08
N ARG A 213 -13.12 -0.70 8.22
CA ARG A 213 -12.14 0.15 8.93
C ARG A 213 -10.85 0.28 8.14
N ASP A 214 -10.48 -0.75 7.39
CA ASP A 214 -9.28 -0.74 6.55
C ASP A 214 -9.51 0.13 5.29
N HIS A 215 -10.77 0.23 4.82
CA HIS A 215 -11.19 1.08 3.70
C HIS A 215 -11.64 2.49 4.10
N ARG A 216 -11.52 2.87 5.36
CA ARG A 216 -11.96 4.18 5.85
C ARG A 216 -10.87 5.22 5.68
N VAL A 217 -11.20 6.33 5.03
CA VAL A 217 -10.41 7.55 5.03
C VAL A 217 -10.97 8.49 6.09
N ASN A 218 -10.23 8.68 7.17
CA ASN A 218 -10.62 9.53 8.30
C ASN A 218 -9.36 10.13 8.94
N ASP A 219 -8.58 10.83 8.15
CA ASP A 219 -7.34 11.45 8.59
C ASP A 219 -7.37 12.93 8.26
N VAL A 220 -8.16 13.69 9.05
CA VAL A 220 -8.19 15.14 8.96
C VAL A 220 -7.20 15.71 9.97
N GLY A 221 -5.92 15.61 9.65
CA GLY A 221 -4.87 16.37 10.29
C GLY A 221 -4.74 17.73 9.60
N LEU A 222 -4.99 18.81 10.31
CA LEU A 222 -4.51 20.14 9.96
C LEU A 222 -3.18 20.33 10.67
N ASP A 223 -2.08 20.23 9.94
CA ASP A 223 -0.80 20.72 10.47
C ASP A 223 -0.92 22.24 10.57
N SER A 224 -1.14 22.70 11.74
CA SER A 224 -1.54 24.07 12.11
C SER A 224 -0.45 25.12 12.09
N THR A 225 0.75 24.79 11.71
CA THR A 225 1.62 25.80 11.11
C THR A 225 0.84 26.57 10.03
N VAL A 226 -0.25 25.99 9.50
CA VAL A 226 -1.18 26.50 8.50
C VAL A 226 -1.85 27.81 8.88
N LEU A 227 -2.24 27.95 10.13
CA LEU A 227 -3.04 29.10 10.58
C LEU A 227 -2.20 30.13 11.35
N GLY A 228 -0.89 29.99 11.36
CA GLY A 228 0.01 30.91 12.06
C GLY A 228 -0.03 30.78 13.60
N PHE A 229 -0.69 29.75 14.11
CA PHE A 229 -0.87 29.57 15.57
C PHE A 229 0.06 28.53 16.19
N GLY A 230 0.92 27.86 15.41
CA GLY A 230 1.84 26.85 15.92
C GLY A 230 1.16 25.62 16.54
N ASN A 231 -0.04 25.29 16.07
CA ASN A 231 -0.91 24.30 16.68
C ASN A 231 -1.16 23.12 15.73
N SER A 232 -1.20 21.87 16.16
CA SER A 232 -1.76 20.75 15.41
C SER A 232 -3.21 20.54 15.79
N VAL A 233 -4.08 20.32 14.82
CA VAL A 233 -5.49 20.00 15.04
C VAL A 233 -5.74 18.64 14.43
N ASP A 234 -5.94 17.65 15.29
CA ASP A 234 -6.41 16.33 14.86
C ASP A 234 -7.91 16.25 15.11
N ILE A 235 -8.68 15.92 14.08
CA ILE A 235 -10.14 15.87 14.14
C ILE A 235 -10.61 14.50 13.67
N ASN A 236 -11.34 13.79 14.52
CA ASN A 236 -12.05 12.58 14.13
C ASN A 236 -13.45 12.92 13.62
N LEU A 237 -13.70 12.71 12.34
CA LEU A 237 -14.97 13.00 11.67
C LEU A 237 -15.89 11.79 11.52
N GLN A 238 -15.46 10.58 11.89
CA GLN A 238 -16.23 9.36 11.66
C GLN A 238 -16.40 8.55 12.96
N GLY A 239 -17.60 8.02 13.13
CA GLY A 239 -17.96 7.09 14.21
C GLY A 239 -17.48 5.65 13.94
N GLY A 240 -17.74 4.77 14.90
CA GLY A 240 -17.39 3.35 14.81
C GLY A 240 -18.14 2.61 13.71
N GLN A 241 -17.55 1.55 13.17
CA GLN A 241 -18.18 0.65 12.20
C GLN A 241 -19.34 -0.12 12.84
N GLN A 242 -20.45 -0.25 12.12
CA GLN A 242 -21.59 -1.09 12.48
C GLN A 242 -21.81 -2.21 11.45
N LEU A 243 -21.61 -1.91 10.18
CA LEU A 243 -21.71 -2.86 9.08
C LEU A 243 -20.36 -2.96 8.36
N PRO A 244 -19.94 -4.15 7.95
CA PRO A 244 -18.78 -4.31 7.08
C PRO A 244 -19.07 -3.79 5.68
N ASP A 245 -18.03 -3.60 4.90
CA ASP A 245 -18.15 -3.31 3.47
C ASP A 245 -18.62 -4.55 2.73
N VAL A 246 -19.37 -4.33 1.66
CA VAL A 246 -19.79 -5.38 0.72
C VAL A 246 -19.15 -5.09 -0.63
N VAL A 247 -18.29 -6.01 -1.07
CA VAL A 247 -17.55 -5.89 -2.34
C VAL A 247 -18.00 -6.97 -3.30
N GLY A 248 -18.29 -6.59 -4.53
CA GLY A 248 -18.64 -7.49 -5.62
C GLY A 248 -17.72 -7.33 -6.82
N GLN A 249 -17.31 -8.43 -7.44
CA GLN A 249 -16.53 -8.44 -8.68
C GLN A 249 -17.11 -9.46 -9.66
N LEU A 250 -17.22 -9.06 -10.92
CA LEU A 250 -17.43 -9.96 -12.05
C LEU A 250 -16.19 -9.94 -12.92
N ARG A 251 -15.60 -11.11 -13.17
CA ARG A 251 -14.34 -11.24 -13.91
C ARG A 251 -14.50 -12.24 -15.08
N TYR A 252 -13.85 -11.89 -16.16
CA TYR A 252 -13.71 -12.75 -17.34
C TYR A 252 -12.24 -12.92 -17.69
N ASP A 253 -11.74 -14.14 -17.66
CA ASP A 253 -10.38 -14.52 -18.00
C ASP A 253 -10.35 -15.26 -19.34
N ALA A 254 -9.53 -14.77 -20.27
CA ALA A 254 -9.34 -15.33 -21.60
C ALA A 254 -7.85 -15.52 -21.92
N SER A 255 -7.54 -16.18 -23.03
CA SER A 255 -6.15 -16.38 -23.46
C SER A 255 -5.43 -15.06 -23.79
N TRP A 256 -6.16 -14.04 -24.23
CA TRP A 256 -5.63 -12.73 -24.59
C TRP A 256 -5.51 -11.76 -23.41
N GLY A 257 -6.15 -12.04 -22.27
CA GLY A 257 -6.16 -11.16 -21.11
C GLY A 257 -7.34 -11.38 -20.19
N SER A 258 -7.63 -10.40 -19.32
CA SER A 258 -8.69 -10.45 -18.32
C SER A 258 -9.44 -9.14 -18.27
N LEU A 259 -10.74 -9.20 -17.98
CA LEU A 259 -11.60 -8.04 -17.73
C LEU A 259 -12.31 -8.23 -16.41
N ALA A 260 -12.46 -7.16 -15.62
CA ALA A 260 -13.32 -7.16 -14.46
C ALA A 260 -14.14 -5.88 -14.37
N VAL A 261 -15.31 -5.98 -13.73
CA VAL A 261 -16.07 -4.86 -13.20
C VAL A 261 -16.29 -5.14 -11.71
N GLN A 262 -16.13 -4.12 -10.91
CA GLN A 262 -16.18 -4.22 -9.45
C GLN A 262 -16.99 -3.09 -8.84
N GLY A 263 -17.54 -3.35 -7.64
CA GLY A 263 -18.26 -2.34 -6.86
C GLY A 263 -18.17 -2.64 -5.39
N ALA A 264 -18.22 -1.59 -4.58
CA ALA A 264 -18.21 -1.66 -3.13
C ALA A 264 -19.28 -0.76 -2.53
N LEU A 265 -19.85 -1.19 -1.39
CA LEU A 265 -20.73 -0.40 -0.54
C LEU A 265 -20.04 -0.22 0.81
N HIS A 266 -19.91 1.02 1.25
CA HIS A 266 -19.23 1.42 2.48
C HIS A 266 -20.17 2.15 3.43
N GLN A 267 -20.15 1.82 4.74
CA GLN A 267 -20.95 2.50 5.73
C GLN A 267 -20.18 3.65 6.38
N LEU A 268 -20.77 4.83 6.32
CA LEU A 268 -20.30 6.05 6.98
C LEU A 268 -21.21 6.38 8.16
N ARG A 269 -20.60 6.68 9.31
CA ARG A 269 -21.33 7.10 10.52
C ARG A 269 -20.70 8.34 11.10
N SER A 270 -21.53 9.30 11.50
CA SER A 270 -21.05 10.42 12.30
C SER A 270 -20.66 9.95 13.71
N PRO A 271 -19.64 10.55 14.34
CA PRO A 271 -19.35 10.30 15.75
C PRO A 271 -20.45 10.94 16.64
N GLU A 272 -20.47 10.61 17.93
CA GLU A 272 -21.34 11.29 18.90
C GLU A 272 -20.91 12.75 19.11
N THR A 273 -19.61 12.96 19.13
CA THR A 273 -18.96 14.28 19.21
C THR A 273 -17.81 14.33 18.23
N ILE A 274 -17.59 15.50 17.63
CA ILE A 274 -16.34 15.79 16.95
C ILE A 274 -15.39 16.32 18.01
N ASP A 275 -14.41 15.51 18.34
CA ASP A 275 -13.38 15.86 19.29
C ASP A 275 -12.14 16.34 18.54
N GLY A 276 -11.55 17.41 19.03
CA GLY A 276 -10.31 17.93 18.48
C GLY A 276 -9.37 18.42 19.59
N THR A 277 -8.09 18.35 19.30
CA THR A 277 -7.05 18.89 20.15
C THR A 277 -6.36 20.04 19.42
N VAL A 278 -6.21 21.17 20.11
CA VAL A 278 -5.44 22.31 19.61
C VAL A 278 -4.23 22.46 20.52
N THR A 279 -3.06 22.16 20.00
CA THR A 279 -1.81 22.36 20.77
C THR A 279 -1.18 23.68 20.38
N SER A 280 -1.08 24.63 21.32
CA SER A 280 -0.51 25.96 21.12
C SER A 280 0.63 26.18 22.10
N SER A 281 1.83 26.44 21.62
CA SER A 281 2.99 26.81 22.44
C SER A 281 3.29 25.83 23.60
N GLY A 282 2.91 24.57 23.47
CA GLY A 282 3.09 23.53 24.51
C GLY A 282 1.86 23.28 25.39
N ASP A 283 0.82 24.12 25.30
CA ASP A 283 -0.47 23.88 25.92
C ASP A 283 -1.40 23.18 24.93
N THR A 284 -2.12 22.17 25.42
CA THR A 284 -3.09 21.40 24.62
C THR A 284 -4.50 21.66 25.11
N ASP A 285 -5.31 22.34 24.32
CA ASP A 285 -6.74 22.53 24.55
C ASP A 285 -7.52 21.46 23.78
N THR A 286 -8.55 20.91 24.41
CA THR A 286 -9.48 19.98 23.77
C THR A 286 -10.83 20.64 23.59
N PHE A 287 -11.46 20.40 22.45
CA PHE A 287 -12.87 20.79 22.23
C PHE A 287 -13.68 19.58 21.83
N SER A 288 -14.97 19.62 22.13
CA SER A 288 -15.92 18.58 21.78
C SER A 288 -17.21 19.24 21.27
N ILE A 289 -17.60 18.94 20.04
CA ILE A 289 -18.79 19.49 19.42
C ILE A 289 -19.80 18.35 19.24
N PRO A 290 -20.98 18.40 19.86
CA PRO A 290 -22.02 17.40 19.64
C PRO A 290 -22.41 17.28 18.18
N THR A 291 -22.82 16.10 17.76
CA THR A 291 -23.28 15.85 16.40
C THR A 291 -24.69 15.23 16.37
N THR A 292 -25.40 15.40 15.28
CA THR A 292 -26.56 14.56 14.98
C THR A 292 -26.09 13.18 14.52
N HIS A 293 -26.78 12.13 14.93
CA HIS A 293 -26.44 10.76 14.59
C HIS A 293 -26.86 10.43 13.15
N ASP A 294 -26.00 10.75 12.18
CA ASP A 294 -26.24 10.45 10.78
C ASP A 294 -25.53 9.16 10.36
N ASN A 295 -26.25 8.33 9.60
CA ASN A 295 -25.70 7.19 8.90
C ASN A 295 -25.83 7.44 7.39
N LYS A 296 -24.73 7.35 6.69
CA LYS A 296 -24.68 7.43 5.22
C LYS A 296 -24.05 6.16 4.65
N TYR A 297 -24.24 5.97 3.37
CA TYR A 297 -23.59 4.91 2.63
C TYR A 297 -22.82 5.51 1.48
N GLY A 298 -21.52 5.23 1.48
CA GLY A 298 -20.64 5.48 0.35
C GLY A 298 -20.63 4.29 -0.59
N PHE A 299 -20.16 4.51 -1.79
CA PHE A 299 -19.95 3.46 -2.76
C PHE A 299 -18.72 3.73 -3.62
N ALA A 300 -18.16 2.65 -4.16
CA ALA A 300 -17.16 2.71 -5.24
C ALA A 300 -17.57 1.79 -6.37
N ILE A 301 -17.22 2.17 -7.60
CA ILE A 301 -17.40 1.36 -8.80
C ILE A 301 -16.17 1.50 -9.68
N GLY A 302 -15.73 0.40 -10.28
CA GLY A 302 -14.56 0.42 -11.14
C GLY A 302 -14.55 -0.68 -12.18
N GLY A 303 -13.49 -0.67 -12.97
CA GLY A 303 -13.23 -1.70 -13.97
C GLY A 303 -11.74 -1.84 -14.22
N THR A 304 -11.30 -3.09 -14.40
CA THR A 304 -9.93 -3.48 -14.70
C THR A 304 -9.87 -4.22 -16.02
N ALA A 305 -8.90 -3.87 -16.86
CA ALA A 305 -8.68 -4.55 -18.13
C ALA A 305 -7.18 -4.85 -18.31
N LEU A 306 -6.88 -6.14 -18.50
CA LEU A 306 -5.56 -6.66 -18.83
C LEU A 306 -5.54 -7.14 -20.25
N ILE A 307 -4.53 -6.74 -21.01
CA ILE A 307 -4.24 -7.24 -22.36
C ILE A 307 -2.83 -7.82 -22.37
N LYS A 308 -2.70 -9.11 -22.72
CA LYS A 308 -1.39 -9.76 -22.92
C LYS A 308 -0.82 -9.36 -24.27
N ILE A 309 0.46 -9.04 -24.29
CA ILE A 309 1.19 -8.64 -25.51
C ILE A 309 2.07 -9.83 -25.95
N PRO A 310 1.61 -10.66 -26.90
CA PRO A 310 2.25 -11.95 -27.18
C PRO A 310 3.64 -11.84 -27.84
N VAL A 311 4.00 -10.68 -28.38
CA VAL A 311 5.31 -10.43 -29.00
C VAL A 311 6.41 -10.12 -27.98
N ILE A 312 6.04 -9.91 -26.72
CA ILE A 312 6.95 -9.63 -25.60
C ILE A 312 6.73 -10.75 -24.57
N ASP A 313 7.78 -11.40 -24.13
CA ASP A 313 7.69 -12.41 -23.07
C ASP A 313 7.21 -11.75 -21.76
N GLY A 314 6.13 -12.29 -21.16
CA GLY A 314 5.46 -11.63 -20.04
C GLY A 314 4.87 -10.26 -20.36
N GLY A 315 4.76 -9.91 -21.63
CA GLY A 315 4.26 -8.62 -22.10
C GLY A 315 2.80 -8.39 -21.75
N HIS A 316 2.50 -7.25 -21.14
CA HIS A 316 1.14 -6.90 -20.73
C HIS A 316 0.91 -5.39 -20.77
N PHE A 317 -0.33 -5.04 -20.97
CA PHE A 317 -0.89 -3.72 -20.70
C PHE A 317 -2.09 -3.91 -19.79
N ILE A 318 -2.10 -3.23 -18.64
CA ILE A 318 -3.22 -3.26 -17.71
C ILE A 318 -3.65 -1.85 -17.38
N VAL A 319 -4.95 -1.65 -17.26
CA VAL A 319 -5.55 -0.39 -16.80
C VAL A 319 -6.67 -0.70 -15.83
N GLU A 320 -6.70 0.08 -14.74
CA GLU A 320 -7.80 0.07 -13.79
C GLU A 320 -8.26 1.49 -13.53
N GLY A 321 -9.58 1.70 -13.55
CA GLY A 321 -10.18 3.00 -13.28
C GLY A 321 -11.40 2.84 -12.38
N GLN A 322 -11.57 3.76 -11.41
CA GLN A 322 -12.63 3.74 -10.42
C GLN A 322 -13.16 5.12 -10.09
N TYR A 323 -14.42 5.16 -9.64
CA TYR A 323 -15.10 6.30 -9.06
C TYR A 323 -15.63 5.94 -7.67
N ALA A 324 -15.57 6.87 -6.73
CA ALA A 324 -16.14 6.69 -5.40
C ALA A 324 -16.84 7.96 -4.91
N ASP A 325 -17.85 7.74 -4.05
CA ASP A 325 -18.57 8.75 -3.28
C ASP A 325 -18.68 8.25 -1.83
N GLY A 326 -17.93 8.86 -0.90
CA GLY A 326 -17.85 8.44 0.50
C GLY A 326 -17.16 7.07 0.72
N ALA A 327 -16.28 6.68 -0.19
CA ALA A 327 -15.50 5.43 -0.13
C ALA A 327 -14.16 5.63 -0.85
N THR A 328 -13.42 6.68 -0.47
CA THR A 328 -12.31 7.19 -1.27
C THR A 328 -11.03 6.37 -1.14
N GLU A 329 -10.96 5.45 -0.17
CA GLU A 329 -9.84 4.50 -0.10
C GLU A 329 -9.81 3.57 -1.32
N TYR A 330 -10.97 3.20 -1.86
CA TYR A 330 -11.06 2.42 -3.12
C TYR A 330 -10.47 3.15 -4.32
N LEU A 331 -10.16 4.45 -4.20
CA LEU A 331 -9.40 5.23 -5.18
C LEU A 331 -7.89 5.24 -4.93
N GLY A 332 -7.43 4.69 -3.80
CA GLY A 332 -6.05 4.77 -3.35
C GLY A 332 -5.68 6.11 -2.71
N VAL A 333 -6.61 6.79 -2.04
CA VAL A 333 -6.36 8.10 -1.39
C VAL A 333 -5.23 8.04 -0.37
N LYS A 334 -5.10 6.94 0.39
CA LYS A 334 -4.00 6.76 1.35
C LYS A 334 -2.61 6.67 0.70
N ASN A 335 -2.55 6.41 -0.59
CA ASN A 335 -1.29 6.35 -1.34
C ASN A 335 -0.83 7.75 -1.81
N SER A 336 -1.66 8.79 -1.66
CA SER A 336 -1.30 10.16 -2.03
C SER A 336 -0.15 10.69 -1.18
N LEU A 337 0.84 11.29 -1.83
CA LEU A 337 2.05 11.83 -1.19
C LEU A 337 1.90 13.28 -0.73
N GLY A 338 0.89 13.98 -1.20
CA GLY A 338 0.87 15.44 -1.16
C GLY A 338 -0.22 16.08 -0.31
N THR A 339 -0.96 15.33 0.49
CA THR A 339 -2.04 15.90 1.31
C THR A 339 -1.47 16.71 2.48
N LEU A 340 -1.65 18.02 2.40
CA LEU A 340 -1.40 18.92 3.51
C LEU A 340 -2.56 18.93 4.50
N ILE A 341 -3.77 18.90 3.98
CA ILE A 341 -5.01 18.74 4.72
C ILE A 341 -5.48 17.33 4.42
N GLY A 342 -5.56 16.51 5.45
CA GLY A 342 -6.08 15.15 5.33
C GLY A 342 -7.51 15.16 4.78
N LEU A 343 -7.85 14.09 4.09
CA LEU A 343 -9.20 13.87 3.58
C LEU A 343 -9.95 12.93 4.50
N SER A 344 -11.27 13.08 4.55
CA SER A 344 -12.19 12.14 5.18
C SER A 344 -13.29 11.78 4.20
N ASP A 345 -13.79 10.57 4.27
CA ASP A 345 -14.96 10.16 3.47
C ASP A 345 -16.23 10.93 3.85
N LEU A 346 -16.27 11.47 5.08
CA LEU A 346 -17.41 12.19 5.64
C LEU A 346 -16.96 13.54 6.21
N PHE A 347 -17.61 14.63 5.79
CA PHE A 347 -17.38 15.96 6.34
C PHE A 347 -18.67 16.59 6.87
N PRO A 348 -18.61 17.39 7.97
CA PRO A 348 -19.75 18.14 8.46
C PRO A 348 -20.14 19.22 7.44
N SER A 349 -21.41 19.21 7.02
CA SER A 349 -21.93 20.20 6.06
C SER A 349 -22.63 21.39 6.71
N SER A 350 -23.06 21.24 7.96
CA SER A 350 -23.72 22.34 8.69
C SER A 350 -23.53 22.21 10.21
N ILE A 351 -23.53 23.36 10.89
CA ILE A 351 -23.51 23.48 12.34
C ILE A 351 -24.66 24.38 12.80
N GLY A 352 -25.34 24.00 13.87
CA GLY A 352 -26.44 24.73 14.47
C GLY A 352 -26.27 24.89 15.97
N PRO A 353 -27.30 25.43 16.69
CA PRO A 353 -27.25 25.62 18.14
C PRO A 353 -27.04 24.32 18.95
N GLY A 354 -27.35 23.17 18.35
CA GLY A 354 -27.17 21.84 18.97
C GLY A 354 -25.92 21.10 18.52
N GLY A 355 -25.02 21.76 17.78
CA GLY A 355 -23.81 21.14 17.23
C GLY A 355 -23.87 20.91 15.72
N ILE A 356 -23.11 19.92 15.25
CA ILE A 356 -23.08 19.54 13.82
C ILE A 356 -24.40 18.87 13.43
N SER A 357 -25.00 19.34 12.34
CA SER A 357 -26.33 18.92 11.89
C SER A 357 -26.38 18.64 10.41
N GLY A 358 -25.59 17.73 9.94
CA GLY A 358 -25.55 17.31 8.54
C GLY A 358 -24.14 17.03 8.09
N TYR A 359 -24.03 16.11 7.15
CA TYR A 359 -22.77 15.65 6.62
C TYR A 359 -22.85 15.51 5.11
N ASP A 360 -21.74 15.74 4.44
CA ASP A 360 -21.54 15.44 3.02
C ASP A 360 -20.36 14.48 2.83
N THR A 361 -20.33 13.85 1.67
CA THR A 361 -19.33 12.81 1.35
C THR A 361 -18.27 13.34 0.39
N THR A 362 -17.06 12.89 0.55
CA THR A 362 -15.96 13.11 -0.38
C THR A 362 -16.13 12.25 -1.62
N LYS A 363 -15.88 12.82 -2.80
CA LYS A 363 -16.06 12.17 -4.10
C LYS A 363 -14.80 12.27 -4.93
N GLY A 364 -14.61 11.29 -5.80
CA GLY A 364 -13.50 11.38 -6.73
C GLY A 364 -13.43 10.22 -7.69
N TRP A 365 -12.36 10.22 -8.45
CA TRP A 365 -12.02 9.13 -9.36
C TRP A 365 -10.51 8.97 -9.45
N SER A 366 -10.07 7.79 -9.80
CA SER A 366 -8.67 7.50 -10.08
C SER A 366 -8.52 6.56 -11.25
N ILE A 367 -7.33 6.55 -11.82
CA ILE A 367 -6.94 5.63 -12.88
C ILE A 367 -5.46 5.27 -12.72
N VAL A 368 -5.14 4.03 -12.98
CA VAL A 368 -3.76 3.53 -13.09
C VAL A 368 -3.63 2.73 -14.38
N ALA A 369 -2.49 2.84 -15.03
CA ALA A 369 -2.15 2.03 -16.19
C ALA A 369 -0.68 1.61 -16.12
N GLU A 370 -0.42 0.38 -16.56
CA GLU A 370 0.91 -0.21 -16.58
C GLU A 370 1.16 -0.89 -17.91
N LEU A 371 2.36 -0.70 -18.41
CA LEU A 371 2.92 -1.42 -19.57
C LEU A 371 4.20 -2.10 -19.11
N GLY A 372 4.25 -3.44 -19.19
CA GLY A 372 5.40 -4.19 -18.70
C GLY A 372 5.72 -5.41 -19.55
N GLY A 373 6.88 -6.00 -19.28
CA GLY A 373 7.33 -7.24 -19.90
C GLY A 373 8.84 -7.42 -19.94
N ASN A 374 9.28 -8.57 -20.41
CA ASN A 374 10.69 -8.93 -20.51
C ASN A 374 11.29 -8.43 -21.81
N ILE A 375 12.20 -7.46 -21.74
CA ILE A 375 13.01 -6.99 -22.90
C ILE A 375 13.97 -8.10 -23.34
N THR A 376 14.52 -8.81 -22.36
CA THR A 376 15.32 -10.02 -22.56
C THR A 376 14.94 -11.05 -21.48
N PRO A 377 15.34 -12.34 -21.61
CA PRO A 377 15.04 -13.33 -20.56
C PRO A 377 15.52 -12.96 -19.14
N GLN A 378 16.43 -12.00 -19.03
CA GLN A 378 17.01 -11.55 -17.76
C GLN A 378 16.58 -10.14 -17.38
N LEU A 379 16.07 -9.33 -18.32
CA LEU A 379 15.75 -7.92 -18.11
C LEU A 379 14.26 -7.69 -18.30
N ASN A 380 13.56 -7.37 -17.20
CA ASN A 380 12.18 -6.91 -17.20
C ASN A 380 12.15 -5.38 -17.10
N ALA A 381 11.15 -4.76 -17.73
CA ALA A 381 10.89 -3.32 -17.68
C ALA A 381 9.40 -3.06 -17.49
N ASN A 382 9.07 -2.10 -16.65
CA ASN A 382 7.70 -1.65 -16.44
C ASN A 382 7.64 -0.11 -16.44
N LEU A 383 6.56 0.41 -17.00
CA LEU A 383 6.18 1.83 -16.97
C LEU A 383 4.78 1.93 -16.40
N VAL A 384 4.64 2.66 -15.30
CA VAL A 384 3.38 2.85 -14.59
C VAL A 384 3.02 4.32 -14.55
N GLY A 385 1.78 4.65 -14.89
CA GLY A 385 1.23 6.00 -14.78
C GLY A 385 -0.08 5.96 -14.00
N SER A 386 -0.30 6.94 -13.13
CA SER A 386 -1.50 6.98 -12.31
C SER A 386 -1.96 8.41 -12.05
N TYR A 387 -3.28 8.60 -11.88
CA TYR A 387 -3.91 9.88 -11.60
C TYR A 387 -5.07 9.72 -10.62
N ILE A 388 -5.22 10.70 -9.73
CA ILE A 388 -6.35 10.80 -8.79
C ILE A 388 -6.87 12.24 -8.73
N ASP A 389 -8.20 12.40 -8.65
CA ASP A 389 -8.90 13.68 -8.44
C ASP A 389 -10.01 13.45 -7.40
N VAL A 390 -9.86 14.07 -6.23
CA VAL A 390 -10.77 13.89 -5.10
C VAL A 390 -11.20 15.25 -4.58
N LYS A 391 -12.50 15.38 -4.21
CA LYS A 391 -13.09 16.61 -3.72
C LYS A 391 -14.02 16.37 -2.55
N ALA A 392 -13.94 17.26 -1.56
CA ALA A 392 -14.91 17.42 -0.49
C ALA A 392 -15.50 18.82 -0.58
N ASP A 393 -16.76 18.93 -0.98
CA ASP A 393 -17.42 20.20 -1.25
C ASP A 393 -18.44 20.56 -0.16
N GLY A 394 -18.56 21.86 0.17
CA GLY A 394 -19.61 22.37 1.02
C GLY A 394 -19.45 22.08 2.52
N ILE A 395 -18.22 22.00 2.99
CA ILE A 395 -17.91 21.84 4.41
C ILE A 395 -18.38 23.08 5.17
N LEU A 396 -19.20 22.89 6.24
CA LEU A 396 -19.75 23.94 7.11
C LEU A 396 -20.36 25.12 6.34
N ARG A 397 -21.12 24.83 5.28
CA ARG A 397 -21.66 25.83 4.32
C ARG A 397 -22.58 26.87 4.94
N ASN A 398 -23.13 26.64 6.14
CA ASN A 398 -23.99 27.58 6.84
C ASN A 398 -23.24 28.52 7.81
N VAL A 399 -21.97 28.29 8.08
CA VAL A 399 -21.13 29.13 8.97
C VAL A 399 -20.11 29.92 8.17
N ALA A 400 -19.47 29.26 7.23
CA ALA A 400 -18.55 29.87 6.29
C ALA A 400 -19.00 29.43 4.90
N PRO A 401 -19.43 30.35 4.02
CA PRO A 401 -19.97 29.99 2.72
C PRO A 401 -18.86 29.24 1.91
N GLY A 402 -18.97 27.92 1.91
CA GLY A 402 -18.22 27.03 1.05
C GLY A 402 -16.74 26.86 1.44
N ILE A 403 -16.44 25.97 2.38
CA ILE A 403 -15.11 25.38 2.42
C ILE A 403 -15.16 24.17 1.49
N ASP A 404 -14.34 24.20 0.46
CA ASP A 404 -14.17 23.11 -0.49
C ASP A 404 -12.72 22.67 -0.48
N ILE A 405 -12.47 21.35 -0.44
CA ILE A 405 -11.12 20.80 -0.49
C ILE A 405 -11.00 19.96 -1.75
N SER A 406 -9.99 20.21 -2.57
CA SER A 406 -9.67 19.34 -3.70
C SER A 406 -8.21 18.90 -3.67
N LEU A 407 -8.01 17.65 -4.06
CA LEU A 407 -6.70 17.02 -4.25
C LEU A 407 -6.63 16.44 -5.65
N LYS A 408 -5.59 16.82 -6.39
CA LYS A 408 -5.22 16.18 -7.67
C LYS A 408 -3.78 15.78 -7.61
N GLU A 409 -3.54 14.53 -7.95
CA GLU A 409 -2.17 14.01 -7.97
C GLU A 409 -1.98 13.09 -9.17
N TYR A 410 -0.83 13.18 -9.83
CA TYR A 410 -0.42 12.17 -10.79
C TYR A 410 0.99 11.68 -10.49
N SER A 411 1.20 10.40 -10.76
CA SER A 411 2.50 9.73 -10.63
C SER A 411 2.86 9.06 -11.94
N ILE A 412 4.14 9.07 -12.26
CA ILE A 412 4.72 8.27 -13.33
C ILE A 412 5.99 7.61 -12.82
N ALA A 413 6.13 6.32 -13.06
CA ALA A 413 7.29 5.54 -12.65
C ALA A 413 7.78 4.64 -13.77
N GLY A 414 9.09 4.50 -13.87
CA GLY A 414 9.72 3.51 -14.73
C GLY A 414 10.72 2.69 -13.94
N ASN A 415 10.67 1.37 -14.09
CA ASN A 415 11.63 0.48 -13.46
C ASN A 415 12.21 -0.56 -14.41
N LEU A 416 13.38 -1.04 -14.02
CA LEU A 416 14.10 -2.11 -14.69
C LEU A 416 14.52 -3.13 -13.63
N THR A 417 14.28 -4.41 -13.88
CA THR A 417 14.71 -5.51 -13.02
C THR A 417 15.62 -6.45 -13.82
N TYR A 418 16.86 -6.60 -13.42
CA TYR A 418 17.81 -7.54 -14.01
C TYR A 418 18.00 -8.76 -13.10
N THR A 419 17.71 -9.94 -13.63
CA THR A 419 17.93 -11.22 -12.95
C THR A 419 19.38 -11.68 -13.20
N ILE A 420 20.21 -11.56 -12.16
CA ILE A 420 21.64 -11.94 -12.21
C ILE A 420 21.77 -13.46 -12.32
N VAL A 421 21.10 -14.16 -11.41
CA VAL A 421 20.96 -15.62 -11.39
C VAL A 421 19.59 -15.95 -10.79
N LYS A 422 19.12 -17.19 -10.95
CA LYS A 422 17.85 -17.63 -10.37
C LYS A 422 17.78 -17.27 -8.89
N GLY A 423 16.76 -16.48 -8.54
CA GLY A 423 16.49 -16.01 -7.19
C GLY A 423 17.36 -14.84 -6.71
N LEU A 424 18.21 -14.23 -7.56
CA LEU A 424 18.93 -12.99 -7.25
C LEU A 424 18.71 -11.97 -8.35
N SER A 425 18.15 -10.83 -8.02
CA SER A 425 17.93 -9.73 -8.96
C SER A 425 18.36 -8.40 -8.39
N VAL A 426 18.72 -7.48 -9.28
CA VAL A 426 18.89 -6.05 -9.00
C VAL A 426 17.82 -5.29 -9.77
N ALA A 427 17.18 -4.34 -9.11
CA ALA A 427 16.17 -3.49 -9.73
C ALA A 427 16.48 -2.02 -9.47
N GLY A 428 16.09 -1.16 -10.40
CA GLY A 428 16.14 0.28 -10.25
C GLY A 428 14.81 0.91 -10.67
N GLU A 429 14.36 1.92 -9.94
CA GLU A 429 13.17 2.69 -10.26
C GLU A 429 13.44 4.18 -10.14
N VAL A 430 12.81 4.96 -11.01
CA VAL A 430 12.69 6.41 -10.90
C VAL A 430 11.23 6.76 -11.06
N SER A 431 10.73 7.62 -10.18
CA SER A 431 9.37 8.14 -10.25
C SER A 431 9.31 9.64 -10.05
N TYR A 432 8.27 10.23 -10.63
CA TYR A 432 7.89 11.62 -10.49
C TYR A 432 6.44 11.71 -10.08
N THR A 433 6.14 12.57 -9.10
CA THR A 433 4.79 12.83 -8.62
C THR A 433 4.54 14.34 -8.61
N HIS A 434 3.39 14.75 -9.13
CA HIS A 434 2.90 16.12 -9.04
C HIS A 434 1.61 16.15 -8.26
N THR A 435 1.59 16.96 -7.20
CA THR A 435 0.45 17.15 -6.31
C THR A 435 -0.07 18.57 -6.45
N LYS A 436 -1.39 18.73 -6.56
CA LYS A 436 -2.08 20.01 -6.44
C LYS A 436 -3.16 19.87 -5.39
N GLN A 437 -3.14 20.76 -4.39
CA GLN A 437 -4.19 20.88 -3.40
C GLN A 437 -4.79 22.28 -3.43
N GLU A 438 -6.11 22.39 -3.33
CA GLU A 438 -6.84 23.64 -3.30
C GLU A 438 -7.86 23.58 -2.16
N VAL A 439 -7.93 24.67 -1.38
CA VAL A 439 -8.90 24.86 -0.31
C VAL A 439 -9.66 26.14 -0.59
N GLY A 440 -10.89 26.03 -1.05
CA GLY A 440 -11.82 27.13 -1.24
C GLY A 440 -12.34 27.62 0.11
N ILE A 441 -12.33 28.93 0.36
CA ILE A 441 -12.83 29.55 1.60
C ILE A 441 -13.98 30.51 1.25
N GLY A 442 -14.86 30.13 0.37
CA GLY A 442 -15.99 30.92 -0.07
C GLY A 442 -15.61 32.34 -0.54
N PRO A 443 -16.25 33.42 -0.01
CA PRO A 443 -15.97 34.79 -0.43
C PRO A 443 -14.57 35.30 -0.11
N LEU A 444 -13.82 34.57 0.76
CA LEU A 444 -12.47 34.95 1.11
C LEU A 444 -11.44 34.49 0.06
N GLY A 445 -11.86 33.70 -0.94
CA GLY A 445 -11.00 33.20 -2.01
C GLY A 445 -10.62 31.73 -1.84
N SER A 446 -9.55 31.33 -2.47
CA SER A 446 -8.98 29.97 -2.38
C SER A 446 -7.52 30.01 -1.93
N LEU A 447 -7.13 28.96 -1.26
CA LEU A 447 -5.72 28.64 -0.97
C LEU A 447 -5.33 27.50 -1.90
N ASP A 448 -4.39 27.73 -2.78
CA ASP A 448 -3.89 26.69 -3.71
C ASP A 448 -2.39 26.51 -3.58
N GLY A 449 -1.97 25.26 -3.62
CA GLY A 449 -0.58 24.86 -3.61
C GLY A 449 -0.34 23.71 -4.56
N SER A 450 0.84 23.68 -5.15
CA SER A 450 1.30 22.55 -5.95
C SER A 450 2.74 22.21 -5.64
N ALA A 451 3.08 20.95 -5.76
CA ALA A 451 4.42 20.48 -5.50
C ALA A 451 4.83 19.40 -6.51
N ASN A 452 6.13 19.30 -6.72
CA ASN A 452 6.73 18.28 -7.57
C ASN A 452 7.72 17.49 -6.73
N SER A 453 7.57 16.19 -6.69
CA SER A 453 8.51 15.31 -6.02
C SER A 453 9.04 14.25 -6.98
N TRP A 454 10.23 13.79 -6.72
CA TRP A 454 10.80 12.65 -7.41
C TRP A 454 11.51 11.74 -6.41
N GLN A 455 11.54 10.49 -6.72
CA GLN A 455 12.34 9.52 -6.00
C GLN A 455 13.01 8.56 -6.97
N GLY A 456 14.12 8.01 -6.57
CA GLY A 456 14.79 6.96 -7.31
C GLY A 456 15.57 6.07 -6.38
N GLY A 457 15.81 4.85 -6.79
CA GLY A 457 16.54 3.93 -5.92
C GLY A 457 16.96 2.65 -6.62
N VAL A 458 17.67 1.86 -5.87
CA VAL A 458 18.14 0.52 -6.29
C VAL A 458 17.78 -0.48 -5.21
N ARG A 459 17.29 -1.64 -5.65
CA ARG A 459 16.94 -2.80 -4.82
C ARG A 459 17.79 -4.01 -5.21
N LEU A 460 18.45 -4.63 -4.24
CA LEU A 460 18.95 -5.99 -4.39
C LEU A 460 17.97 -6.95 -3.71
N LYS A 461 17.51 -7.97 -4.44
CA LYS A 461 16.52 -8.94 -3.94
C LYS A 461 17.02 -10.37 -4.10
N ARG A 462 16.96 -11.15 -3.01
CA ARG A 462 17.21 -12.60 -2.99
C ARG A 462 15.94 -13.34 -2.59
N THR A 463 15.43 -14.21 -3.48
CA THR A 463 14.27 -15.08 -3.25
C THR A 463 14.71 -16.54 -3.13
N PHE A 464 14.14 -17.30 -2.21
CA PHE A 464 14.44 -18.72 -1.99
C PHE A 464 13.20 -19.56 -1.72
#